data_d0d42f295c494e6e73a61b93279b3eb2
#
_entry.id   d0d42f295c494e6e73a61b93279b3eb2
#
_cell.length_a   1.000
_cell.length_b   1.000
_cell.length_c   1.000
_cell.angle_alpha   90.00
_cell.angle_beta   90.00
_cell.angle_gamma   90.00
#
_symmetry.space_group_name_H-M   'P 1'
#
loop_
_entity.id
_entity.type
_entity.pdbx_description
1 polymer ?
#
loop_
_entity_poly.entity_id
_entity_poly.type
_entity_poly.pdbx_seq_one_letter_code
_entity_poly.pdbx_strand_id
1 'polypeptide(L)'
;MDEVLRALKYRAWHRGTREADMMIGGFFDAHHAAWGAHERALFAALLTETDVDIMAWAIGTQPVPERYEGPMMDALRKLDFIKVAK
;
A
#
# COMPACT_ATOMS: atom_id res chain seq x y z
N MET A 1 -12.03 -4.65 13.62
CA MET A 1 -11.35 -3.60 12.83
C MET A 1 -12.15 -2.32 12.98
N ASP A 2 -11.49 -1.22 13.31
CA ASP A 2 -12.18 0.06 13.49
C ASP A 2 -12.57 0.67 12.14
N GLU A 3 -13.35 1.76 12.18
CA GLU A 3 -13.86 2.40 10.97
C GLU A 3 -12.76 2.93 10.07
N VAL A 4 -11.69 3.48 10.66
CA VAL A 4 -10.57 4.03 9.88
C VAL A 4 -9.90 2.92 9.07
N LEU A 5 -9.57 1.81 9.73
CA LEU A 5 -8.95 0.68 9.06
C LEU A 5 -9.87 0.04 8.02
N ARG A 6 -11.17 -0.01 8.32
CA ARG A 6 -12.14 -0.57 7.38
C ARG A 6 -12.22 0.27 6.11
N ALA A 7 -12.23 1.59 6.24
CA ALA A 7 -12.24 2.49 5.10
C ALA A 7 -10.96 2.37 4.28
N LEU A 8 -9.80 2.27 4.95
CA LEU A 8 -8.53 2.09 4.27
C LEU A 8 -8.49 0.76 3.53
N LYS A 9 -9.00 -0.30 4.14
CA LYS A 9 -9.06 -1.62 3.50
C LYS A 9 -9.89 -1.56 2.22
N TYR A 10 -11.06 -0.92 2.26
CA TYR A 10 -11.90 -0.78 1.08
C TYR A 10 -11.15 -0.05 -0.03
N ARG A 11 -10.53 1.07 0.28
CA ARG A 11 -9.80 1.86 -0.71
C ARG A 11 -8.60 1.10 -1.27
N ALA A 12 -7.92 0.32 -0.42
CA ALA A 12 -6.74 -0.45 -0.84
C ALA A 12 -7.11 -1.60 -1.79
N TRP A 13 -8.29 -2.20 -1.60
CA TRP A 13 -8.75 -3.35 -2.39
C TRP A 13 -9.62 -2.97 -3.59
N HIS A 14 -9.93 -1.68 -3.77
CA HIS A 14 -10.80 -1.22 -4.86
C HIS A 14 -10.09 -0.15 -5.67
N ARG A 15 -8.94 -0.53 -6.24
CA ARG A 15 -8.11 0.41 -7.01
C ARG A 15 -8.53 0.50 -8.48
N GLY A 16 -9.23 -0.50 -8.98
CA GLY A 16 -9.71 -0.52 -10.37
C GLY A 16 -9.06 -1.57 -11.24
N THR A 17 -7.94 -2.12 -10.84
CA THR A 17 -7.32 -3.26 -11.53
C THR A 17 -7.01 -4.34 -10.51
N ARG A 18 -7.01 -5.58 -10.97
CA ARG A 18 -6.71 -6.73 -10.12
C ARG A 18 -5.30 -6.66 -9.55
N GLU A 19 -4.34 -6.26 -10.37
CA GLU A 19 -2.94 -6.17 -9.99
C GLU A 19 -2.75 -5.12 -8.89
N ALA A 20 -3.35 -3.95 -9.06
CA ALA A 20 -3.27 -2.88 -8.05
C ALA A 20 -3.98 -3.29 -6.76
N ASP A 21 -5.16 -3.91 -6.87
CA ASP A 21 -5.90 -4.40 -5.70
C ASP A 21 -5.06 -5.40 -4.91
N MET A 22 -4.46 -6.36 -5.58
CA MET A 22 -3.64 -7.38 -4.93
C MET A 22 -2.39 -6.79 -4.30
N MET A 23 -1.72 -5.86 -4.98
CA MET A 23 -0.51 -5.24 -4.45
C MET A 23 -0.84 -4.36 -3.24
N ILE A 24 -1.75 -3.41 -3.41
CA ILE A 24 -2.02 -2.41 -2.38
C ILE A 24 -2.88 -2.98 -1.26
N GLY A 25 -3.93 -3.72 -1.62
CA GLY A 25 -4.77 -4.41 -0.66
C GLY A 25 -4.02 -5.49 0.11
N GLY A 26 -3.19 -6.27 -0.58
CA GLY A 26 -2.37 -7.29 0.06
C GLY A 26 -1.38 -6.68 1.04
N PHE A 27 -0.78 -5.55 0.70
CA PHE A 27 0.10 -4.82 1.60
C PHE A 27 -0.64 -4.39 2.87
N PHE A 28 -1.84 -3.83 2.70
CA PHE A 28 -2.68 -3.45 3.85
C PHE A 28 -2.92 -4.65 4.77
N ASP A 29 -3.37 -5.76 4.19
CA ASP A 29 -3.69 -6.95 4.98
C ASP A 29 -2.48 -7.48 5.75
N ALA A 30 -1.30 -7.42 5.15
CA ALA A 30 -0.08 -7.94 5.77
C ALA A 30 0.44 -7.04 6.89
N HIS A 31 0.22 -5.73 6.83
CA HIS A 31 0.93 -4.79 7.68
C HIS A 31 0.06 -3.93 8.60
N HIS A 32 -1.24 -3.79 8.34
CA HIS A 32 -2.07 -2.82 9.06
C HIS A 32 -2.13 -3.05 10.57
N ALA A 33 -2.00 -4.29 11.01
CA ALA A 33 -2.11 -4.61 12.44
C ALA A 33 -1.02 -3.94 13.28
N ALA A 34 0.11 -3.63 12.68
CA ALA A 34 1.24 -2.99 13.36
C ALA A 34 1.20 -1.46 13.29
N TRP A 35 0.21 -0.87 12.59
CA TRP A 35 0.19 0.56 12.33
C TRP A 35 -0.41 1.35 13.47
N GLY A 36 0.28 2.44 13.85
CA GLY A 36 -0.28 3.47 14.70
C GLY A 36 -0.89 4.58 13.85
N ALA A 37 -1.24 5.70 14.50
CA ALA A 37 -1.90 6.82 13.83
C ALA A 37 -1.06 7.40 12.68
N HIS A 38 0.25 7.48 12.88
CA HIS A 38 1.15 8.04 11.86
C HIS A 38 1.15 7.19 10.59
N GLU A 39 1.28 5.87 10.75
CA GLU A 39 1.30 4.95 9.61
C GLU A 39 -0.04 4.92 8.88
N ARG A 40 -1.15 4.97 9.61
CA ARG A 40 -2.48 5.02 9.00
C ARG A 40 -2.64 6.28 8.16
N ALA A 41 -2.18 7.42 8.67
CA ALA A 41 -2.24 8.69 7.94
C ALA A 41 -1.35 8.65 6.70
N LEU A 42 -0.15 8.07 6.81
CA LEU A 42 0.76 7.94 5.69
C LEU A 42 0.18 7.03 4.60
N PHE A 43 -0.41 5.90 4.99
CA PHE A 43 -1.04 5.01 4.03
C PHE A 43 -2.25 5.68 3.36
N ALA A 44 -3.06 6.41 4.12
CA ALA A 44 -4.18 7.15 3.56
C ALA A 44 -3.72 8.16 2.52
N ALA A 45 -2.61 8.86 2.79
CA ALA A 45 -2.02 9.79 1.83
C ALA A 45 -1.54 9.05 0.57
N LEU A 46 -0.89 7.90 0.75
CA LEU A 46 -0.42 7.08 -0.36
C LEU A 46 -1.59 6.67 -1.27
N LEU A 47 -2.73 6.32 -0.69
CA LEU A 47 -3.91 5.91 -1.46
C LEU A 47 -4.50 7.03 -2.31
N THR A 48 -4.10 8.29 -2.10
CA THR A 48 -4.51 9.40 -2.97
C THR A 48 -3.69 9.47 -4.26
N GLU A 49 -2.56 8.78 -4.32
CA GLU A 49 -1.72 8.74 -5.52
C GLU A 49 -2.33 7.77 -6.54
N THR A 50 -1.90 7.90 -7.80
CA THR A 50 -2.39 6.99 -8.83
C THR A 50 -1.78 5.60 -8.66
N ASP A 51 -2.48 4.59 -9.14
CA ASP A 51 -1.97 3.21 -9.11
C ASP A 51 -0.68 3.07 -9.89
N VAL A 52 -0.59 3.76 -11.03
CA VAL A 52 0.61 3.73 -11.86
C VAL A 52 1.82 4.21 -11.06
N ASP A 53 1.67 5.30 -10.32
CA ASP A 53 2.76 5.85 -9.51
C ASP A 53 3.11 4.92 -8.35
N ILE A 54 2.10 4.45 -7.60
CA ILE A 54 2.35 3.56 -6.44
C ILE A 54 3.07 2.30 -6.89
N MET A 55 2.61 1.70 -7.99
CA MET A 55 3.20 0.47 -8.49
C MET A 55 4.61 0.71 -9.02
N ALA A 56 4.85 1.84 -9.68
CA ALA A 56 6.18 2.18 -10.17
C ALA A 56 7.17 2.35 -9.01
N TRP A 57 6.74 2.96 -7.92
CA TRP A 57 7.58 3.10 -6.72
C TRP A 57 7.87 1.75 -6.09
N ALA A 58 6.86 0.89 -6.00
CA ALA A 58 7.01 -0.44 -5.39
C ALA A 58 7.96 -1.32 -6.20
N ILE A 59 7.87 -1.27 -7.52
CA ILE A 59 8.71 -2.07 -8.42
C ILE A 59 10.10 -1.45 -8.58
N GLY A 60 10.21 -0.13 -8.40
CA GLY A 60 11.49 0.56 -8.50
C GLY A 60 11.76 1.17 -9.87
N THR A 61 10.74 1.31 -10.72
CA THR A 61 10.88 1.93 -12.04
C THR A 61 10.82 3.46 -12.01
N GLN A 62 10.39 4.03 -10.87
CA GLN A 62 10.36 5.46 -10.64
C GLN A 62 10.91 5.75 -9.26
N PRO A 63 11.63 6.88 -9.07
CA PRO A 63 12.12 7.24 -7.74
C PRO A 63 10.96 7.59 -6.81
N VAL A 64 11.08 7.15 -5.55
CA VAL A 64 10.05 7.42 -4.53
C VAL A 64 10.16 8.88 -4.08
N PRO A 65 9.04 9.63 -4.06
CA PRO A 65 9.06 10.97 -3.49
C PRO A 65 9.49 10.95 -2.02
N GLU A 66 10.22 11.98 -1.61
CA GLU A 66 10.77 12.06 -0.26
C GLU A 66 9.70 11.85 0.82
N ARG A 67 8.49 12.39 0.61
CA ARG A 67 7.40 12.29 1.58
C ARG A 67 6.94 10.84 1.84
N TYR A 68 7.24 9.92 0.93
CA TYR A 68 6.88 8.51 1.08
C TYR A 68 8.08 7.62 1.39
N GLU A 69 9.28 8.18 1.46
CA GLU A 69 10.44 7.39 1.85
C GLU A 69 10.34 6.99 3.32
N GLY A 70 10.79 5.78 3.63
CA GLY A 70 10.81 5.29 5.00
C GLY A 70 10.38 3.83 5.09
N PRO A 71 10.16 3.34 6.33
CA PRO A 71 9.89 1.91 6.56
C PRO A 71 8.67 1.37 5.82
N MET A 72 7.61 2.16 5.68
CA MET A 72 6.40 1.70 4.98
C MET A 72 6.69 1.44 3.50
N MET A 73 7.35 2.37 2.84
CA MET A 73 7.72 2.19 1.43
C MET A 73 8.73 1.05 1.26
N ASP A 74 9.68 0.94 2.18
CA ASP A 74 10.64 -0.17 2.16
C ASP A 74 9.93 -1.52 2.23
N ALA A 75 8.92 -1.62 3.10
CA ALA A 75 8.11 -2.84 3.22
C ALA A 75 7.30 -3.11 1.95
N LEU A 76 6.71 -2.07 1.36
CA LEU A 76 5.97 -2.20 0.11
C LEU A 76 6.86 -2.72 -1.02
N ARG A 77 8.08 -2.22 -1.10
CA ARG A 77 9.03 -2.57 -2.16
C ARG A 77 9.54 -4.01 -2.07
N LYS A 78 9.41 -4.65 -0.92
CA LYS A 78 9.78 -6.07 -0.78
C LYS A 78 8.87 -6.99 -1.57
N LEU A 79 7.60 -6.61 -1.73
CA LEU A 79 6.58 -7.38 -2.46
C LEU A 79 6.41 -8.82 -1.94
N ASP A 80 6.79 -9.06 -0.70
CA ASP A 80 6.76 -10.40 -0.08
C ASP A 80 5.38 -10.77 0.46
N PHE A 81 4.47 -9.82 0.47
CA PHE A 81 3.08 -10.01 0.91
C PHE A 81 2.17 -10.47 -0.23
N ILE A 82 2.65 -10.48 -1.47
CA ILE A 82 1.86 -10.90 -2.62
C ILE A 82 1.92 -12.42 -2.72
N LYS A 83 0.76 -13.04 -2.69
CA LYS A 83 0.65 -14.49 -2.86
C LYS A 83 0.56 -14.80 -4.34
N VAL A 84 1.56 -15.50 -4.84
CA VAL A 84 1.59 -15.90 -6.23
C VAL A 84 1.08 -17.34 -6.31
N ALA A 85 0.05 -17.56 -7.12
CA ALA A 85 -0.43 -18.90 -7.39
C ALA A 85 0.61 -19.63 -8.25
N LYS A 86 0.93 -20.85 -7.84
CA LYS A 86 1.88 -21.67 -8.57
C LYS A 86 1.17 -22.85 -9.22
#